data_7f4aa09921b7cccea02f0da5c58ec69e
#
_entry.id   7f4aa09921b7cccea02f0da5c58ec69e
#
_cell.length_a   1.000
_cell.length_b   1.000
_cell.length_c   1.000
_cell.angle_alpha   90.00
_cell.angle_beta   90.00
_cell.angle_gamma   90.00
#
_symmetry.space_group_name_H-M   'P 1'
#
loop_
_entity.id
_entity.type
_entity.pdbx_description
1 polymer ?
#
loop_
_entity_poly.entity_id
_entity_poly.type
_entity_poly.pdbx_seq_one_letter_code
_entity_poly.pdbx_strand_id
1 'polypeptide(L)'
;MMETMNAGIVAFDTDLGTCAVRWTAKGIASVRLPSVRTEDLALIEDGVAVPANVRAAIDGIRRLLAGESVDLGFVVLDDGEVDAFRREVYAATRAIPAGATATYGEIARAIGRTNPEAAREVGAALARNPTPIIVPCHRVVGANGKLTGFSAPGGLATKRRMLELEGAPGYGQQSLFG
;
A
#
# COMPACT_ATOMS: atom_id res chain seq x y z
N MET A 1 -7.99 6.36 -30.69
CA MET A 1 -7.63 5.65 -30.13
C MET A 1 -7.18 5.57 -28.69
N MET A 2 -8.13 5.31 -27.85
CA MET A 2 -7.90 5.16 -26.42
C MET A 2 -7.48 3.74 -26.01
N GLU A 3 -7.43 2.82 -26.96
CA GLU A 3 -7.25 1.39 -26.68
C GLU A 3 -5.84 1.01 -26.27
N THR A 4 -4.84 1.77 -26.69
CA THR A 4 -3.43 1.44 -26.41
C THR A 4 -2.97 1.79 -25.00
N MET A 5 -3.80 2.47 -24.21
CA MET A 5 -3.46 2.88 -22.84
C MET A 5 -4.22 2.12 -21.77
N ASN A 6 -4.98 1.09 -22.18
CA ASN A 6 -5.88 0.41 -21.25
C ASN A 6 -5.20 -0.50 -20.25
N ALA A 7 -3.97 -0.91 -20.50
CA ALA A 7 -3.21 -1.74 -19.55
C ALA A 7 -1.71 -1.53 -19.73
N GLY A 8 -0.98 -1.65 -18.65
CA GLY A 8 0.48 -1.52 -18.68
C GLY A 8 1.10 -1.63 -17.32
N ILE A 9 2.42 -1.52 -17.29
CA ILE A 9 3.22 -1.49 -16.07
C ILE A 9 4.35 -0.47 -16.26
N VAL A 10 4.67 0.27 -15.20
CA VAL A 10 5.77 1.23 -15.22
C VAL A 10 6.40 1.31 -13.84
N ALA A 11 7.70 1.52 -13.80
CA ALA A 11 8.43 1.76 -12.56
C ALA A 11 8.61 3.27 -12.32
N PHE A 12 8.83 3.62 -11.07
CA PHE A 12 9.08 4.99 -10.64
C PHE A 12 9.89 4.99 -9.34
N ASP A 13 10.81 5.93 -9.24
CA ASP A 13 11.65 6.05 -8.06
C ASP A 13 10.93 6.79 -6.94
N THR A 14 11.13 6.34 -5.72
CA THR A 14 10.58 6.94 -4.49
C THR A 14 11.66 6.96 -3.41
N ASP A 15 11.38 7.63 -2.30
CA ASP A 15 12.27 7.63 -1.15
C ASP A 15 12.41 6.24 -0.50
N LEU A 16 11.50 5.31 -0.82
CA LEU A 16 11.61 3.92 -0.39
C LEU A 16 12.46 3.09 -1.35
N GLY A 17 12.62 3.53 -2.58
CA GLY A 17 13.28 2.85 -3.68
C GLY A 17 12.40 2.81 -4.92
N THR A 18 12.78 2.01 -5.90
CA THR A 18 12.04 1.88 -7.16
C THR A 18 10.82 1.01 -6.98
N CYS A 19 9.65 1.61 -7.09
CA CYS A 19 8.36 0.95 -7.07
C CYS A 19 7.83 0.76 -8.48
N ALA A 20 6.75 0.00 -8.64
CA ALA A 20 6.07 -0.14 -9.93
C ALA A 20 4.56 -0.22 -9.73
N VAL A 21 3.82 0.24 -10.73
CA VAL A 21 2.37 0.07 -10.77
C VAL A 21 1.99 -0.62 -12.07
N ARG A 22 1.00 -1.51 -11.96
CA ARG A 22 0.34 -2.12 -13.09
C ARG A 22 -1.11 -1.65 -13.10
N TRP A 23 -1.60 -1.31 -14.26
CA TRP A 23 -2.98 -0.82 -14.42
C TRP A 23 -3.70 -1.58 -15.54
N THR A 24 -5.02 -1.53 -15.47
CA THR A 24 -5.93 -2.00 -16.51
C THR A 24 -6.90 -0.87 -16.84
N ALA A 25 -7.80 -1.12 -17.77
CA ALA A 25 -8.87 -0.17 -18.08
C ALA A 25 -9.76 0.14 -16.89
N LYS A 26 -9.77 -0.72 -15.87
CA LYS A 26 -10.60 -0.57 -14.65
C LYS A 26 -9.92 0.20 -13.52
N GLY A 27 -8.60 0.33 -13.56
CA GLY A 27 -7.87 1.04 -12.53
C GLY A 27 -6.51 0.41 -12.24
N ILE A 28 -5.95 0.75 -11.08
CA ILE A 28 -4.68 0.18 -10.62
C ILE A 28 -4.92 -1.26 -10.16
N ALA A 29 -4.18 -2.20 -10.75
CA ALA A 29 -4.34 -3.62 -10.46
C ALA A 29 -3.28 -4.14 -9.48
N SER A 30 -2.08 -3.56 -9.49
CA SER A 30 -1.06 -3.91 -8.51
C SER A 30 -0.05 -2.79 -8.30
N VAL A 31 0.53 -2.77 -7.13
CA VAL A 31 1.68 -1.94 -6.78
C VAL A 31 2.79 -2.88 -6.32
N ARG A 32 3.99 -2.68 -6.82
CA ARG A 32 5.17 -3.44 -6.39
C ARG A 32 6.09 -2.54 -5.58
N LEU A 33 6.45 -3.01 -4.41
CA LEU A 33 7.45 -2.37 -3.58
C LEU A 33 8.85 -2.67 -4.14
N PRO A 34 9.89 -1.92 -3.73
CA PRO A 34 11.24 -2.08 -4.28
C PRO A 34 11.75 -3.51 -4.18
N SER A 35 12.25 -4.00 -5.31
CA SER A 35 12.84 -5.33 -5.42
C SER A 35 13.66 -5.37 -6.71
N VAL A 36 14.46 -6.41 -6.89
CA VAL A 36 15.21 -6.61 -8.14
C VAL A 36 14.30 -6.65 -9.37
N ARG A 37 13.03 -7.04 -9.19
CA ARG A 37 12.07 -7.10 -10.30
C ARG A 37 11.57 -5.73 -10.75
N THR A 38 11.60 -4.74 -9.87
CA THR A 38 11.18 -3.39 -10.23
C THR A 38 12.30 -2.62 -10.95
N GLU A 39 13.54 -2.96 -10.67
CA GLU A 39 14.71 -2.32 -11.27
C GLU A 39 14.84 -2.61 -12.77
N ASP A 40 14.27 -3.73 -13.23
CA ASP A 40 14.31 -4.13 -14.64
C ASP A 40 13.19 -3.50 -15.49
N LEU A 41 12.27 -2.77 -14.88
CA LEU A 41 11.15 -2.16 -15.58
C LEU A 41 11.52 -0.75 -16.08
N ALA A 42 10.90 -0.36 -17.19
CA ALA A 42 11.06 1.01 -17.70
C ALA A 42 10.51 2.01 -16.70
N LEU A 43 11.26 3.09 -16.47
CA LEU A 43 10.84 4.19 -15.60
C LEU A 43 9.86 5.11 -16.33
N ILE A 44 8.97 5.72 -15.58
CA ILE A 44 8.03 6.70 -16.14
C ILE A 44 8.77 7.86 -16.82
N GLU A 45 9.92 8.23 -16.29
CA GLU A 45 10.77 9.28 -16.84
C GLU A 45 11.36 8.91 -18.22
N ASP A 46 11.39 7.63 -18.56
CA ASP A 46 11.86 7.15 -19.87
C ASP A 46 10.83 7.39 -21.00
N GLY A 47 9.76 8.11 -20.71
CA GLY A 47 8.75 8.44 -21.69
C GLY A 47 7.67 7.40 -21.87
N VAL A 48 7.49 6.50 -20.91
CA VAL A 48 6.40 5.52 -20.93
C VAL A 48 5.06 6.24 -20.88
N ALA A 49 4.19 5.98 -21.85
CA ALA A 49 2.86 6.57 -21.87
C ALA A 49 1.99 5.92 -20.79
N VAL A 50 1.49 6.72 -19.86
CA VAL A 50 0.59 6.24 -18.81
C VAL A 50 -0.66 7.12 -18.74
N PRO A 51 -1.82 6.53 -18.39
CA PRO A 51 -3.05 7.31 -18.23
C PRO A 51 -2.93 8.36 -17.14
N ALA A 52 -3.71 9.42 -17.22
CA ALA A 52 -3.69 10.51 -16.25
C ALA A 52 -3.98 10.03 -14.82
N ASN A 53 -4.91 9.10 -14.65
CA ASN A 53 -5.23 8.53 -13.34
C ASN A 53 -4.05 7.75 -12.74
N VAL A 54 -3.26 7.08 -13.59
CA VAL A 54 -2.07 6.36 -13.14
C VAL A 54 -0.97 7.35 -12.74
N ARG A 55 -0.77 8.43 -13.53
CA ARG A 55 0.17 9.49 -13.16
C ARG A 55 -0.18 10.12 -11.82
N ALA A 56 -1.46 10.39 -11.61
CA ALA A 56 -1.93 10.96 -10.34
C ALA A 56 -1.65 10.01 -9.16
N ALA A 57 -1.86 8.72 -9.35
CA ALA A 57 -1.55 7.71 -8.33
C ALA A 57 -0.05 7.67 -8.03
N ILE A 58 0.80 7.67 -9.05
CA ILE A 58 2.26 7.68 -8.89
C ILE A 58 2.70 8.93 -8.14
N ASP A 59 2.20 10.11 -8.53
CA ASP A 59 2.51 11.35 -7.85
C ASP A 59 2.14 11.30 -6.38
N GLY A 60 0.95 10.81 -6.07
CA GLY A 60 0.49 10.66 -4.70
C GLY A 60 1.36 9.71 -3.88
N ILE A 61 1.74 8.58 -4.46
CA ILE A 61 2.63 7.61 -3.81
C ILE A 61 4.00 8.23 -3.54
N ARG A 62 4.57 8.92 -4.51
CA ARG A 62 5.87 9.59 -4.34
C ARG A 62 5.84 10.60 -3.20
N ARG A 63 4.80 11.43 -3.17
CA ARG A 63 4.64 12.45 -2.13
C ARG A 63 4.44 11.84 -0.76
N LEU A 64 3.63 10.79 -0.67
CA LEU A 64 3.41 10.07 0.59
C LEU A 64 4.73 9.49 1.12
N LEU A 65 5.49 8.82 0.25
CA LEU A 65 6.76 8.22 0.64
C LEU A 65 7.87 9.26 0.85
N ALA A 66 7.68 10.49 0.43
CA ALA A 66 8.55 11.62 0.75
C ALA A 66 8.21 12.29 2.09
N GLY A 67 7.20 11.78 2.80
CA GLY A 67 6.82 12.29 4.12
C GLY A 67 5.65 13.26 4.12
N GLU A 68 5.02 13.51 2.97
CA GLU A 68 3.83 14.36 2.92
C GLU A 68 2.59 13.56 3.37
N SER A 69 1.66 14.24 4.00
CA SER A 69 0.37 13.65 4.36
C SER A 69 -0.54 13.67 3.13
N VAL A 70 -0.66 12.53 2.47
CA VAL A 70 -1.45 12.37 1.25
C VAL A 70 -2.51 11.31 1.46
N ASP A 71 -3.75 11.63 1.08
CA ASP A 71 -4.85 10.67 1.05
C ASP A 71 -4.95 10.08 -0.36
N LEU A 72 -4.70 8.79 -0.48
CA LEU A 72 -4.77 8.05 -1.74
C LEU A 72 -6.19 7.49 -2.01
N GLY A 73 -7.20 7.92 -1.27
CA GLY A 73 -8.58 7.46 -1.43
C GLY A 73 -9.17 7.73 -2.81
N PHE A 74 -8.62 8.72 -3.54
CA PHE A 74 -9.06 9.02 -4.91
C PHE A 74 -8.66 7.94 -5.93
N VAL A 75 -7.70 7.08 -5.60
CA VAL A 75 -7.19 6.08 -6.55
C VAL A 75 -8.22 4.98 -6.76
N VAL A 76 -8.59 4.75 -8.02
CA VAL A 76 -9.50 3.67 -8.39
C VAL A 76 -8.69 2.40 -8.60
N LEU A 77 -9.09 1.32 -7.94
CA LEU A 77 -8.45 0.03 -8.03
C LEU A 77 -9.21 -0.91 -8.97
N ASP A 78 -8.48 -1.72 -9.73
CA ASP A 78 -9.06 -2.87 -10.38
C ASP A 78 -9.04 -4.01 -9.37
N ASP A 79 -10.15 -4.22 -8.69
CA ASP A 79 -10.32 -5.22 -7.66
C ASP A 79 -11.12 -6.45 -8.11
N GLY A 80 -11.22 -6.66 -9.43
CA GLY A 80 -12.07 -7.70 -10.01
C GLY A 80 -11.76 -9.12 -9.54
N GLU A 81 -10.52 -9.39 -9.14
CA GLU A 81 -10.11 -10.70 -8.62
C GLU A 81 -10.09 -10.78 -7.09
N VAL A 82 -10.53 -9.73 -6.43
CA VAL A 82 -10.55 -9.65 -4.96
C VAL A 82 -11.94 -10.09 -4.47
N ASP A 83 -11.98 -11.07 -3.56
CA ASP A 83 -13.25 -11.54 -3.01
C ASP A 83 -13.89 -10.51 -2.07
N ALA A 84 -15.16 -10.73 -1.72
CA ALA A 84 -15.95 -9.78 -0.92
C ALA A 84 -15.33 -9.51 0.45
N PHE A 85 -14.82 -10.52 1.13
CA PHE A 85 -14.20 -10.34 2.45
C PHE A 85 -12.95 -9.47 2.35
N ARG A 86 -12.07 -9.75 1.39
CA ARG A 86 -10.86 -8.93 1.20
C ARG A 86 -11.22 -7.49 0.82
N ARG A 87 -12.26 -7.28 0.03
CA ARG A 87 -12.73 -5.91 -0.29
C ARG A 87 -13.12 -5.14 0.96
N GLU A 88 -13.84 -5.78 1.87
CA GLU A 88 -14.23 -5.16 3.14
C GLU A 88 -12.99 -4.81 3.97
N VAL A 89 -12.04 -5.73 4.08
CA VAL A 89 -10.79 -5.52 4.81
C VAL A 89 -10.01 -4.34 4.19
N TYR A 90 -9.88 -4.33 2.88
CA TYR A 90 -9.11 -3.29 2.18
C TYR A 90 -9.78 -1.92 2.29
N ALA A 91 -11.11 -1.86 2.22
CA ALA A 91 -11.84 -0.60 2.40
C ALA A 91 -11.62 -0.03 3.81
N ALA A 92 -11.73 -0.87 4.83
CA ALA A 92 -11.47 -0.45 6.21
C ALA A 92 -10.01 -0.01 6.41
N THR A 93 -9.08 -0.71 5.78
CA THR A 93 -7.65 -0.38 5.86
C THR A 93 -7.35 0.96 5.18
N ARG A 94 -7.97 1.24 4.05
CA ARG A 94 -7.82 2.52 3.34
C ARG A 94 -8.32 3.72 4.15
N ALA A 95 -9.18 3.50 5.11
CA ALA A 95 -9.67 4.56 5.99
C ALA A 95 -8.65 5.01 7.04
N ILE A 96 -7.56 4.26 7.25
CA ILE A 96 -6.51 4.64 8.18
C ILE A 96 -5.69 5.76 7.55
N PRO A 97 -5.64 6.98 8.14
CA PRO A 97 -4.86 8.07 7.56
C PRO A 97 -3.36 7.85 7.69
N ALA A 98 -2.59 8.54 6.87
CA ALA A 98 -1.13 8.55 6.97
C ALA A 98 -0.71 9.02 8.36
N GLY A 99 0.27 8.35 8.95
CA GLY A 99 0.74 8.66 10.29
C GLY A 99 -0.04 7.98 11.42
N ALA A 100 -1.13 7.28 11.09
CA ALA A 100 -1.91 6.52 12.06
C ALA A 100 -1.75 5.01 11.83
N THR A 101 -2.11 4.23 12.82
CA THR A 101 -2.13 2.77 12.73
C THR A 101 -3.43 2.22 13.33
N ALA A 102 -3.77 1.01 12.95
CA ALA A 102 -4.85 0.25 13.55
C ALA A 102 -4.38 -1.18 13.79
N THR A 103 -4.97 -1.87 14.75
CA THR A 103 -4.66 -3.27 14.98
C THR A 103 -5.51 -4.15 14.06
N TYR A 104 -5.07 -5.39 13.86
CA TYR A 104 -5.87 -6.38 13.12
C TYR A 104 -7.25 -6.56 13.74
N GLY A 105 -7.32 -6.54 15.08
CA GLY A 105 -8.60 -6.64 15.79
C GLY A 105 -9.51 -5.43 15.55
N GLU A 106 -8.93 -4.23 15.47
CA GLU A 106 -9.70 -3.02 15.18
C GLU A 106 -10.29 -3.05 13.77
N ILE A 107 -9.51 -3.53 12.79
CA ILE A 107 -10.01 -3.71 11.42
C ILE A 107 -11.14 -4.76 11.41
N ALA A 108 -10.96 -5.88 12.11
CA ALA A 108 -12.00 -6.91 12.20
C ALA A 108 -13.31 -6.33 12.76
N ARG A 109 -13.23 -5.56 13.84
CA ARG A 109 -14.40 -4.91 14.44
C ARG A 109 -15.04 -3.90 13.48
N ALA A 110 -14.23 -3.15 12.76
CA ALA A 110 -14.73 -2.16 11.80
C ALA A 110 -15.58 -2.78 10.70
N ILE A 111 -15.30 -4.02 10.32
CA ILE A 111 -16.08 -4.75 9.30
C ILE A 111 -17.13 -5.67 9.91
N GLY A 112 -17.38 -5.56 11.23
CA GLY A 112 -18.45 -6.31 11.90
C GLY A 112 -18.10 -7.75 12.25
N ARG A 113 -16.83 -8.11 12.28
CA ARG A 113 -16.37 -9.46 12.64
C ARG A 113 -15.99 -9.52 14.12
N THR A 114 -16.63 -10.42 14.84
CA THR A 114 -16.45 -10.54 16.30
C THR A 114 -15.96 -11.93 16.73
N ASN A 115 -15.77 -12.86 15.79
CA ASN A 115 -15.27 -14.20 16.10
C ASN A 115 -13.79 -14.15 16.52
N PRO A 116 -13.33 -15.11 17.34
CA PRO A 116 -11.94 -15.10 17.84
C PRO A 116 -10.87 -15.13 16.77
N GLU A 117 -11.17 -15.71 15.60
CA GLU A 117 -10.25 -15.83 14.47
C GLU A 117 -10.19 -14.60 13.58
N ALA A 118 -11.07 -13.62 13.80
CA ALA A 118 -11.25 -12.49 12.88
C ALA A 118 -9.97 -11.72 12.63
N ALA A 119 -9.18 -11.44 13.66
CA ALA A 119 -7.92 -10.71 13.49
C ALA A 119 -6.93 -11.47 12.60
N ARG A 120 -6.88 -12.81 12.74
CA ARG A 120 -6.02 -13.65 11.89
C ARG A 120 -6.51 -13.65 10.44
N GLU A 121 -7.82 -13.71 10.24
CA GLU A 121 -8.41 -13.66 8.90
C GLU A 121 -8.13 -12.33 8.21
N VAL A 122 -8.17 -11.23 8.95
CA VAL A 122 -7.78 -9.90 8.46
C VAL A 122 -6.30 -9.91 8.06
N GLY A 123 -5.45 -10.47 8.90
CA GLY A 123 -4.02 -10.60 8.59
C GLY A 123 -3.76 -11.40 7.32
N ALA A 124 -4.47 -12.50 7.12
CA ALA A 124 -4.37 -13.31 5.91
C ALA A 124 -4.83 -12.54 4.67
N ALA A 125 -5.89 -11.76 4.78
CA ALA A 125 -6.38 -10.92 3.68
C ALA A 125 -5.35 -9.85 3.31
N LEU A 126 -4.74 -9.21 4.31
CA LEU A 126 -3.72 -8.18 4.08
C LEU A 126 -2.43 -8.76 3.51
N ALA A 127 -2.07 -9.98 3.86
CA ALA A 127 -0.92 -10.66 3.29
C ALA A 127 -1.05 -10.89 1.77
N ARG A 128 -2.27 -10.88 1.26
CA ARG A 128 -2.58 -11.05 -0.17
C ARG A 128 -2.89 -9.74 -0.88
N ASN A 129 -2.63 -8.61 -0.24
CA ASN A 129 -2.91 -7.29 -0.80
C ASN A 129 -2.10 -7.04 -2.07
N PRO A 130 -2.76 -6.88 -3.24
CA PRO A 130 -2.04 -6.63 -4.49
C PRO A 130 -1.60 -5.18 -4.68
N THR A 131 -2.12 -4.26 -3.88
CA THR A 131 -1.90 -2.82 -4.03
C THR A 131 -1.40 -2.17 -2.73
N PRO A 132 -0.23 -2.63 -2.20
CA PRO A 132 0.32 -1.98 -1.01
C PRO A 132 0.52 -0.48 -1.25
N ILE A 133 0.63 0.29 -0.20
CA ILE A 133 0.65 1.76 -0.17
C ILE A 133 -0.75 2.33 -0.40
N ILE A 134 -1.43 1.98 -1.49
CA ILE A 134 -2.80 2.45 -1.77
C ILE A 134 -3.78 1.80 -0.77
N VAL A 135 -3.70 0.48 -0.61
CA VAL A 135 -4.30 -0.22 0.54
C VAL A 135 -3.18 -0.32 1.57
N PRO A 136 -3.17 0.54 2.58
CA PRO A 136 -1.99 0.71 3.44
C PRO A 136 -1.86 -0.38 4.50
N CYS A 137 -1.63 -1.61 4.06
CA CYS A 137 -1.48 -2.76 4.96
C CYS A 137 -0.35 -2.56 5.97
N HIS A 138 0.64 -1.72 5.66
CA HIS A 138 1.70 -1.37 6.60
C HIS A 138 1.18 -0.61 7.84
N ARG A 139 0.00 0.00 7.77
CA ARG A 139 -0.64 0.71 8.89
C ARG A 139 -1.42 -0.21 9.82
N VAL A 140 -1.51 -1.50 9.49
CA VAL A 140 -2.17 -2.48 10.35
C VAL A 140 -1.10 -3.26 11.12
N VAL A 141 -1.22 -3.24 12.44
CA VAL A 141 -0.20 -3.74 13.35
C VAL A 141 -0.82 -4.72 14.36
N GLY A 142 0.03 -5.46 15.06
CA GLY A 142 -0.42 -6.32 16.15
C GLY A 142 -0.78 -5.52 17.40
N ALA A 143 -1.26 -6.22 18.42
CA ALA A 143 -1.58 -5.60 19.71
C ALA A 143 -0.37 -4.82 20.24
N ASN A 144 -0.63 -3.69 20.88
CA ASN A 144 0.39 -2.78 21.42
C ASN A 144 1.36 -2.24 20.36
N GLY A 145 0.95 -2.16 19.09
CA GLY A 145 1.75 -1.61 18.00
C GLY A 145 2.87 -2.51 17.52
N LYS A 146 2.84 -3.79 17.85
CA LYS A 146 3.86 -4.74 17.43
C LYS A 146 3.81 -4.97 15.92
N LEU A 147 4.96 -4.85 15.26
CA LEU A 147 5.05 -5.15 13.83
C LEU A 147 5.02 -6.66 13.61
N THR A 148 4.05 -7.11 12.82
CA THR A 148 3.87 -8.52 12.48
C THR A 148 3.39 -8.64 11.02
N GLY A 149 3.66 -9.77 10.41
CA GLY A 149 3.03 -10.19 9.17
C GLY A 149 3.13 -9.20 8.00
N PHE A 150 4.31 -9.09 7.36
CA PHE A 150 4.44 -8.30 6.15
C PHE A 150 5.10 -9.16 5.07
N SER A 151 4.34 -9.50 4.04
CA SER A 151 4.76 -10.42 2.98
C SER A 151 5.44 -9.75 1.79
N ALA A 152 5.48 -8.41 1.75
CA ALA A 152 6.13 -7.67 0.68
C ALA A 152 7.66 -7.77 0.78
N PRO A 153 8.40 -7.46 -0.32
CA PRO A 153 9.85 -7.46 -0.29
C PRO A 153 10.42 -6.61 0.84
N GLY A 154 11.43 -7.11 1.52
CA GLY A 154 12.03 -6.46 2.69
C GLY A 154 11.35 -6.76 4.02
N GLY A 155 10.18 -7.39 4.02
CA GLY A 155 9.48 -7.84 5.22
C GLY A 155 9.21 -6.71 6.22
N LEU A 156 9.42 -7.00 7.49
CA LEU A 156 9.12 -6.04 8.57
C LEU A 156 9.99 -4.77 8.52
N ALA A 157 11.18 -4.85 7.96
CA ALA A 157 12.05 -3.66 7.80
C ALA A 157 11.39 -2.65 6.86
N THR A 158 10.81 -3.12 5.74
CA THR A 158 10.08 -2.26 4.81
C THR A 158 8.84 -1.67 5.47
N LYS A 159 8.08 -2.49 6.19
CA LYS A 159 6.89 -2.04 6.92
C LYS A 159 7.24 -0.92 7.90
N ARG A 160 8.29 -1.11 8.70
CA ARG A 160 8.78 -0.09 9.63
C ARG A 160 9.19 1.17 8.89
N ARG A 161 9.95 1.04 7.81
CA ARG A 161 10.41 2.19 7.03
C ARG A 161 9.25 3.02 6.49
N MET A 162 8.20 2.37 6.01
CA MET A 162 7.01 3.08 5.52
C MET A 162 6.31 3.84 6.64
N LEU A 163 6.18 3.24 7.83
CA LEU A 163 5.60 3.91 9.00
C LEU A 163 6.47 5.10 9.46
N GLU A 164 7.79 4.95 9.41
CA GLU A 164 8.72 6.05 9.73
C GLU A 164 8.55 7.20 8.75
N LEU A 165 8.47 6.93 7.45
CA LEU A 165 8.26 7.94 6.43
C LEU A 165 6.96 8.72 6.63
N GLU A 166 5.93 8.05 7.13
CA GLU A 166 4.64 8.67 7.43
C GLU A 166 4.61 9.41 8.77
N GLY A 167 5.67 9.29 9.57
CA GLY A 167 5.72 9.90 10.89
C GLY A 167 4.83 9.23 11.92
N ALA A 168 4.52 7.94 11.77
CA ALA A 168 3.67 7.22 12.70
C ALA A 168 4.35 7.13 14.08
N PRO A 169 3.64 7.49 15.18
CA PRO A 169 4.21 7.44 16.52
C PRO A 169 4.68 6.04 16.91
N GLY A 170 5.86 5.96 17.51
CA GLY A 170 6.45 4.71 17.97
C GLY A 170 7.28 3.96 16.94
N TYR A 171 7.33 4.44 15.70
CA TYR A 171 8.08 3.79 14.61
C TYR A 171 9.20 4.67 14.05
N GLY A 172 9.31 5.89 14.49
CA GLY A 172 10.40 6.78 14.09
C GLY A 172 11.76 6.28 14.55
N GLN A 173 12.84 6.90 14.04
CA GLN A 173 14.17 6.62 14.54
C GLN A 173 14.18 6.77 16.04
N GLN A 174 14.61 5.74 16.74
CA GLN A 174 14.82 5.87 18.17
C GLN A 174 15.87 6.95 18.39
N SER A 175 15.47 7.98 19.09
CA SER A 175 16.43 8.98 19.52
C SER A 175 17.54 8.29 20.30
N LEU A 176 18.80 8.58 19.92
CA LEU A 176 19.96 8.07 20.65
C LEU A 176 19.98 8.55 22.13
N PHE A 177 19.09 9.46 22.48
CA PHE A 177 19.05 10.13 23.78
C PHE A 177 17.71 9.98 24.52
N GLY A 178 16.82 9.10 24.04
CA GLY A 178 15.51 8.95 24.68
C GLY A 178 15.04 7.57 24.84
#